data_c2d7920037d5628693f0ede29ed9ce36
#
_entry.id   c2d7920037d5628693f0ede29ed9ce36
#
_cell.length_a   1.000
_cell.length_b   1.000
_cell.length_c   1.000
_cell.angle_alpha   90.00
_cell.angle_beta   90.00
_cell.angle_gamma   90.00
#
_symmetry.space_group_name_H-M   'P 1'
#
loop_
_entity.id
_entity.type
_entity.pdbx_description
1 polymer ?
#
loop_
_entity_poly.entity_id
_entity_poly.type
_entity_poly.pdbx_seq_one_letter_code
_entity_poly.pdbx_strand_id
1 'polypeptide(L)'
;MPAAVLVMILALQAAMGQEIWFTVDQQGKADFKTVQAALDAVPAEHTGHVTILIRNGTYEEKLFITRSSIALVGESREGTRIVFPQLRSEWVQSHNGNDWGSAVINIGNNVSDIVLGNLTVYNNYGSLHGNHDHQFAIRGFKATRISLLYCTVIADGGDTVSLWDSTGGMYYHAFCSFEGWVDYICPRGWCYITDSKFFGRNKPSASIWHDGSQNKSQKFVIRNSFFDGVEGFPLGRHHRDAQFYVVDCTFSHNMADRPIHSPKSPNTVPWIWGTRHYFYNCTRDGGNYQWFSDNLERADGSPDESQITAAWTFEGKWDPEKSLPSVLPFAAVPQPRNDAYRVPEESVILRWLPGRNAERSKVLFGTGNPPGELAETAESNFTIRSLKSGTDYYWRIDTVTKGGTIPGSVWKFRTNQEKGG
;
A
#
# COMPACT_ATOMS: atom_id res chain seq x y z
N MET A 1 -8.93 -28.28 -19.69
CA MET A 1 -7.79 -29.25 -19.70
C MET A 1 -7.89 -30.15 -18.47
N PRO A 2 -7.48 -31.42 -18.54
CA PRO A 2 -7.33 -32.24 -17.32
C PRO A 2 -6.31 -31.59 -16.38
N ALA A 3 -6.57 -31.62 -15.06
CA ALA A 3 -5.70 -31.00 -14.06
C ALA A 3 -4.23 -31.43 -14.14
N ALA A 4 -3.98 -32.72 -14.48
CA ALA A 4 -2.63 -33.27 -14.65
C ALA A 4 -1.85 -32.63 -15.82
N VAL A 5 -2.51 -32.27 -16.92
CA VAL A 5 -1.89 -31.59 -18.07
C VAL A 5 -1.55 -30.13 -17.73
N LEU A 6 -2.41 -29.47 -16.99
CA LEU A 6 -2.17 -28.10 -16.52
C LEU A 6 -0.96 -28.05 -15.58
N VAL A 7 -0.86 -28.97 -14.62
CA VAL A 7 0.28 -29.06 -13.68
C VAL A 7 1.59 -29.35 -14.43
N MET A 8 1.58 -30.18 -15.47
CA MET A 8 2.80 -30.50 -16.24
C MET A 8 3.25 -29.31 -17.11
N ILE A 9 2.32 -28.55 -17.69
CA ILE A 9 2.63 -27.32 -18.45
C ILE A 9 3.20 -26.25 -17.52
N LEU A 10 2.61 -26.08 -16.36
CA LEU A 10 3.06 -25.10 -15.34
C LEU A 10 4.45 -25.42 -14.79
N ALA A 11 4.74 -26.71 -14.56
CA ALA A 11 6.07 -27.15 -14.14
C ALA A 11 7.13 -26.88 -15.23
N LEU A 12 6.76 -27.01 -16.50
CA LEU A 12 7.64 -26.73 -17.62
C LEU A 12 7.90 -25.22 -17.78
N GLN A 13 6.88 -24.39 -17.62
CA GLN A 13 7.00 -22.92 -17.64
C GLN A 13 7.84 -22.41 -16.48
N ALA A 14 7.63 -22.92 -15.28
CA ALA A 14 8.43 -22.58 -14.11
C ALA A 14 9.93 -22.93 -14.28
N ALA A 15 10.21 -24.09 -14.88
CA ALA A 15 11.58 -24.53 -15.19
C ALA A 15 12.27 -23.67 -16.26
N MET A 16 11.49 -22.98 -17.11
CA MET A 16 12.00 -22.11 -18.18
C MET A 16 12.12 -20.64 -17.78
N GLY A 17 11.80 -20.28 -16.51
CA GLY A 17 11.82 -18.89 -16.04
C GLY A 17 10.75 -17.98 -16.68
N GLN A 18 9.68 -18.57 -17.22
CA GLN A 18 8.57 -17.82 -17.80
C GLN A 18 7.62 -17.32 -16.70
N GLU A 19 7.09 -16.10 -16.90
CA GLU A 19 6.02 -15.57 -16.06
C GLU A 19 4.77 -16.45 -16.15
N ILE A 20 4.24 -16.84 -14.99
CA ILE A 20 3.02 -17.64 -14.89
C ILE A 20 1.83 -16.68 -14.69
N TRP A 21 0.81 -16.83 -15.53
CA TRP A 21 -0.41 -16.04 -15.47
C TRP A 21 -1.62 -16.94 -15.30
N PHE A 22 -2.43 -16.65 -14.29
CA PHE A 22 -3.74 -17.27 -14.09
C PHE A 22 -4.84 -16.24 -14.20
N THR A 23 -6.00 -16.69 -14.63
CA THR A 23 -7.22 -15.88 -14.65
C THR A 23 -8.29 -16.50 -13.76
N VAL A 24 -9.02 -15.66 -13.04
CA VAL A 24 -10.13 -16.07 -12.18
C VAL A 24 -11.39 -15.34 -12.61
N ASP A 25 -12.47 -16.12 -12.84
CA ASP A 25 -13.80 -15.60 -13.16
C ASP A 25 -14.86 -16.53 -12.57
N GLN A 26 -15.70 -16.03 -11.68
CA GLN A 26 -16.80 -16.77 -11.05
C GLN A 26 -17.77 -17.37 -12.07
N GLN A 27 -17.91 -16.73 -13.25
CA GLN A 27 -18.77 -17.21 -14.34
C GLN A 27 -18.14 -18.38 -15.10
N GLY A 28 -16.91 -18.79 -14.79
CA GLY A 28 -16.22 -19.95 -15.38
C GLY A 28 -15.67 -19.73 -16.78
N LYS A 29 -15.42 -18.47 -17.17
CA LYS A 29 -14.79 -18.10 -18.46
C LYS A 29 -13.29 -17.87 -18.34
N ALA A 30 -12.64 -18.47 -17.33
CA ALA A 30 -11.24 -18.29 -16.98
C ALA A 30 -10.62 -19.64 -16.54
N ASP A 31 -9.35 -19.62 -16.14
CA ASP A 31 -8.64 -20.83 -15.69
C ASP A 31 -9.24 -21.38 -14.39
N PHE A 32 -9.68 -20.49 -13.50
CA PHE A 32 -10.26 -20.82 -12.20
C PHE A 32 -11.54 -20.05 -11.93
N LYS A 33 -12.42 -20.62 -11.10
CA LYS A 33 -13.66 -19.97 -10.64
C LYS A 33 -13.47 -19.25 -9.31
N THR A 34 -12.48 -19.65 -8.51
CA THR A 34 -12.18 -19.11 -7.19
C THR A 34 -10.74 -18.65 -7.12
N VAL A 35 -10.49 -17.61 -6.30
CA VAL A 35 -9.14 -17.08 -6.10
C VAL A 35 -8.27 -18.08 -5.36
N GLN A 36 -8.81 -18.78 -4.35
CA GLN A 36 -8.06 -19.78 -3.62
C GLN A 36 -7.62 -20.94 -4.51
N ALA A 37 -8.46 -21.41 -5.43
CA ALA A 37 -8.07 -22.48 -6.37
C ALA A 37 -6.90 -22.05 -7.28
N ALA A 38 -6.84 -20.77 -7.68
CA ALA A 38 -5.70 -20.24 -8.42
C ALA A 38 -4.43 -20.18 -7.55
N LEU A 39 -4.55 -19.77 -6.28
CA LEU A 39 -3.45 -19.78 -5.32
C LEU A 39 -2.90 -21.20 -5.06
N ASP A 40 -3.79 -22.17 -4.91
CA ASP A 40 -3.42 -23.58 -4.67
C ASP A 40 -2.72 -24.20 -5.90
N ALA A 41 -3.00 -23.70 -7.10
CA ALA A 41 -2.38 -24.16 -8.34
C ALA A 41 -0.97 -23.58 -8.57
N VAL A 42 -0.52 -22.60 -7.77
CA VAL A 42 0.83 -22.05 -7.87
C VAL A 42 1.84 -23.14 -7.55
N PRO A 43 2.81 -23.45 -8.45
CA PRO A 43 3.83 -24.46 -8.18
C PRO A 43 4.63 -24.19 -6.90
N ALA A 44 5.01 -25.24 -6.21
CA ALA A 44 5.82 -25.12 -4.98
C ALA A 44 7.17 -24.44 -5.26
N GLU A 45 7.74 -24.76 -6.41
CA GLU A 45 8.97 -24.17 -6.91
C GLU A 45 8.65 -23.43 -8.22
N HIS A 46 8.84 -22.13 -8.24
CA HIS A 46 8.74 -21.30 -9.42
C HIS A 46 9.76 -20.17 -9.36
N THR A 47 10.20 -19.72 -10.52
CA THR A 47 11.09 -18.57 -10.68
C THR A 47 10.26 -17.39 -11.23
N GLY A 48 10.48 -16.19 -10.70
CA GLY A 48 9.71 -15.01 -11.08
C GLY A 48 8.35 -14.90 -10.38
N HIS A 49 7.54 -13.93 -10.79
CA HIS A 49 6.22 -13.69 -10.22
C HIS A 49 5.14 -14.54 -10.90
N VAL A 50 4.21 -15.05 -10.08
CA VAL A 50 2.94 -15.61 -10.55
C VAL A 50 1.87 -14.53 -10.42
N THR A 51 1.25 -14.15 -11.52
CA THR A 51 0.19 -13.14 -11.53
C THR A 51 -1.17 -13.80 -11.70
N ILE A 52 -2.07 -13.55 -10.75
CA ILE A 52 -3.46 -14.01 -10.76
C ILE A 52 -4.35 -12.82 -11.05
N LEU A 53 -4.94 -12.79 -12.25
CA LEU A 53 -5.87 -11.77 -12.71
C LEU A 53 -7.30 -12.14 -12.33
N ILE A 54 -7.93 -11.30 -11.53
CA ILE A 54 -9.25 -11.56 -10.97
C ILE A 54 -10.25 -10.65 -11.66
N ARG A 55 -11.23 -11.24 -12.36
CA ARG A 55 -12.31 -10.51 -13.01
C ARG A 55 -13.21 -9.84 -11.97
N ASN A 56 -13.95 -8.82 -12.41
CA ASN A 56 -14.94 -8.17 -11.57
C ASN A 56 -15.96 -9.19 -11.04
N GLY A 57 -16.25 -9.09 -9.75
CA GLY A 57 -17.13 -9.99 -9.01
C GLY A 57 -16.90 -9.85 -7.50
N THR A 58 -17.84 -10.36 -6.71
CA THR A 58 -17.68 -10.47 -5.26
C THR A 58 -17.33 -11.92 -4.91
N TYR A 59 -16.09 -12.13 -4.53
CA TYR A 59 -15.53 -13.42 -4.14
C TYR A 59 -15.67 -13.58 -2.62
N GLU A 60 -16.66 -14.35 -2.21
CA GLU A 60 -16.88 -14.65 -0.78
C GLU A 60 -15.93 -15.76 -0.35
N GLU A 61 -14.64 -15.40 -0.24
CA GLU A 61 -13.55 -16.32 0.00
C GLU A 61 -12.64 -15.83 1.12
N LYS A 62 -12.12 -16.78 1.90
CA LYS A 62 -10.98 -16.59 2.79
C LYS A 62 -9.74 -17.14 2.09
N LEU A 63 -8.74 -16.29 1.89
CA LEU A 63 -7.55 -16.63 1.13
C LEU A 63 -6.35 -16.94 2.01
N PHE A 64 -5.58 -17.93 1.58
CA PHE A 64 -4.32 -18.35 2.19
C PHE A 64 -3.19 -18.28 1.15
N ILE A 65 -2.30 -17.30 1.29
CA ILE A 65 -1.12 -17.14 0.45
C ILE A 65 0.05 -17.82 1.16
N THR A 66 0.45 -18.97 0.66
CA THR A 66 1.51 -19.80 1.25
C THR A 66 2.77 -19.89 0.39
N ARG A 67 2.79 -19.19 -0.75
CA ARG A 67 3.92 -19.10 -1.67
C ARG A 67 4.34 -17.64 -1.82
N SER A 68 5.64 -17.43 -2.05
CA SER A 68 6.20 -16.11 -2.34
C SER A 68 6.02 -15.71 -3.81
N SER A 69 6.32 -14.46 -4.12
CA SER A 69 6.34 -13.93 -5.49
C SER A 69 4.99 -14.09 -6.22
N ILE A 70 3.90 -13.69 -5.54
CA ILE A 70 2.53 -13.73 -6.07
C ILE A 70 1.96 -12.33 -6.17
N ALA A 71 1.32 -12.03 -7.30
CA ALA A 71 0.50 -10.85 -7.50
C ALA A 71 -0.98 -11.24 -7.68
N LEU A 72 -1.86 -10.74 -6.81
CA LEU A 72 -3.32 -10.77 -6.98
C LEU A 72 -3.76 -9.43 -7.53
N VAL A 73 -4.29 -9.40 -8.74
CA VAL A 73 -4.64 -8.15 -9.43
C VAL A 73 -6.08 -8.18 -9.88
N GLY A 74 -6.88 -7.25 -9.38
CA GLY A 74 -8.27 -7.07 -9.81
C GLY A 74 -8.38 -6.41 -11.17
N GLU A 75 -9.43 -6.74 -11.90
CA GLU A 75 -9.81 -6.07 -13.14
C GLU A 75 -10.12 -4.59 -12.88
N SER A 76 -10.83 -4.28 -11.79
CA SER A 76 -11.02 -2.94 -11.28
C SER A 76 -11.11 -2.93 -9.75
N ARG A 77 -10.68 -1.81 -9.14
CA ARG A 77 -10.60 -1.64 -7.69
C ARG A 77 -11.95 -1.84 -6.99
N GLU A 78 -12.99 -1.25 -7.53
CA GLU A 78 -14.34 -1.30 -6.96
C GLU A 78 -15.11 -2.54 -7.38
N GLY A 79 -14.83 -3.06 -8.58
CA GLY A 79 -15.54 -4.20 -9.17
C GLY A 79 -15.02 -5.54 -8.70
N THR A 80 -13.73 -5.67 -8.38
CA THR A 80 -13.12 -6.90 -7.88
C THR A 80 -13.06 -6.87 -6.36
N ARG A 81 -13.91 -7.65 -5.70
CA ARG A 81 -14.07 -7.61 -4.25
C ARG A 81 -13.84 -9.00 -3.64
N ILE A 82 -12.91 -9.10 -2.69
CA ILE A 82 -12.70 -10.30 -1.87
C ILE A 82 -13.30 -10.00 -0.50
N VAL A 83 -14.35 -10.72 -0.13
CA VAL A 83 -15.16 -10.42 1.06
C VAL A 83 -15.32 -11.68 1.89
N PHE A 84 -15.07 -11.60 3.19
CA PHE A 84 -15.36 -12.70 4.10
C PHE A 84 -15.59 -12.17 5.52
N PRO A 85 -16.69 -12.55 6.19
CA PRO A 85 -16.94 -12.18 7.57
C PRO A 85 -16.13 -13.08 8.52
N GLN A 86 -15.21 -12.50 9.30
CA GLN A 86 -14.45 -13.23 10.30
C GLN A 86 -14.15 -12.38 11.52
N LEU A 87 -14.64 -12.79 12.68
CA LEU A 87 -14.20 -12.27 13.96
C LEU A 87 -12.97 -13.07 14.45
N ARG A 88 -11.92 -12.35 14.86
CA ARG A 88 -10.69 -12.98 15.33
C ARG A 88 -10.90 -13.92 16.52
N SER A 89 -11.68 -13.51 17.52
CA SER A 89 -11.90 -14.31 18.72
C SER A 89 -12.61 -15.65 18.43
N GLU A 90 -13.56 -15.67 17.51
CA GLU A 90 -14.24 -16.91 17.07
C GLU A 90 -13.26 -17.86 16.36
N TRP A 91 -12.41 -17.29 15.48
CA TRP A 91 -11.38 -18.09 14.81
C TRP A 91 -10.41 -18.71 15.80
N VAL A 92 -9.83 -17.91 16.69
CA VAL A 92 -8.87 -18.36 17.71
C VAL A 92 -9.47 -19.41 18.63
N GLN A 93 -10.71 -19.23 19.05
CA GLN A 93 -11.43 -20.20 19.88
C GLN A 93 -11.61 -21.54 19.17
N SER A 94 -11.97 -21.52 17.89
CA SER A 94 -12.21 -22.76 17.12
C SER A 94 -10.93 -23.43 16.61
N HIS A 95 -9.77 -22.75 16.69
CA HIS A 95 -8.48 -23.22 16.19
C HIS A 95 -7.40 -23.34 17.28
N ASN A 96 -7.79 -23.74 18.51
CA ASN A 96 -6.89 -24.00 19.63
C ASN A 96 -5.91 -22.85 19.94
N GLY A 97 -6.36 -21.61 19.87
CA GLY A 97 -5.53 -20.43 20.11
C GLY A 97 -4.73 -19.95 18.91
N ASN A 98 -4.79 -20.64 17.78
CA ASN A 98 -4.06 -20.25 16.56
C ASN A 98 -4.75 -19.07 15.86
N ASP A 99 -4.00 -17.99 15.66
CA ASP A 99 -4.47 -16.76 15.01
C ASP A 99 -4.29 -16.78 13.47
N TRP A 100 -3.53 -17.74 12.94
CA TRP A 100 -3.35 -17.95 11.51
C TRP A 100 -4.65 -18.40 10.85
N GLY A 101 -5.14 -17.62 9.91
CA GLY A 101 -6.42 -17.84 9.22
C GLY A 101 -7.54 -16.91 9.69
N SER A 102 -7.29 -16.00 10.64
CA SER A 102 -8.31 -15.08 11.17
C SER A 102 -8.59 -13.86 10.28
N ALA A 103 -8.00 -13.74 9.10
CA ALA A 103 -8.22 -12.65 8.15
C ALA A 103 -8.98 -13.10 6.90
N VAL A 104 -9.40 -12.12 6.09
CA VAL A 104 -9.89 -12.38 4.72
C VAL A 104 -8.73 -12.88 3.87
N ILE A 105 -7.59 -12.18 3.88
CA ILE A 105 -6.35 -12.61 3.22
C ILE A 105 -5.29 -12.90 4.29
N ASN A 106 -4.83 -14.14 4.33
CA ASN A 106 -3.83 -14.63 5.27
C ASN A 106 -2.52 -14.91 4.54
N ILE A 107 -1.45 -14.19 4.89
CA ILE A 107 -0.12 -14.35 4.30
C ILE A 107 0.75 -15.17 5.25
N GLY A 108 1.27 -16.28 4.76
CA GLY A 108 1.95 -17.28 5.57
C GLY A 108 3.33 -16.85 6.06
N ASN A 109 3.86 -17.62 7.01
CA ASN A 109 5.20 -17.40 7.54
C ASN A 109 6.27 -17.58 6.44
N ASN A 110 7.27 -16.70 6.43
CA ASN A 110 8.38 -16.68 5.47
C ASN A 110 7.96 -16.46 4.01
N VAL A 111 6.71 -15.98 3.79
CA VAL A 111 6.25 -15.55 2.47
C VAL A 111 6.76 -14.14 2.19
N SER A 112 7.22 -13.91 0.97
CA SER A 112 7.72 -12.61 0.53
C SER A 112 7.27 -12.27 -0.90
N ASP A 113 7.45 -10.99 -1.26
CA ASP A 113 7.21 -10.50 -2.62
C ASP A 113 5.75 -10.68 -3.06
N ILE A 114 4.82 -10.25 -2.21
CA ILE A 114 3.39 -10.26 -2.50
C ILE A 114 2.94 -8.88 -2.95
N VAL A 115 2.20 -8.86 -4.06
CA VAL A 115 1.52 -7.66 -4.56
C VAL A 115 0.01 -7.90 -4.56
N LEU A 116 -0.74 -7.06 -3.86
CA LEU A 116 -2.19 -6.95 -4.02
C LEU A 116 -2.46 -5.65 -4.77
N GLY A 117 -3.14 -5.72 -5.91
CA GLY A 117 -3.32 -4.57 -6.78
C GLY A 117 -4.73 -4.41 -7.33
N ASN A 118 -5.22 -3.18 -7.39
CA ASN A 118 -6.45 -2.79 -8.07
C ASN A 118 -7.69 -3.63 -7.66
N LEU A 119 -7.86 -3.89 -6.36
CA LEU A 119 -8.96 -4.69 -5.81
C LEU A 119 -9.42 -4.16 -4.44
N THR A 120 -10.58 -4.62 -4.00
CA THR A 120 -11.13 -4.37 -2.67
C THR A 120 -11.06 -5.63 -1.81
N VAL A 121 -10.57 -5.48 -0.58
CA VAL A 121 -10.60 -6.53 0.46
C VAL A 121 -11.48 -6.05 1.60
N TYR A 122 -12.47 -6.83 2.01
CA TYR A 122 -13.43 -6.41 3.02
C TYR A 122 -13.78 -7.52 4.02
N ASN A 123 -13.50 -7.28 5.29
CA ASN A 123 -14.04 -8.06 6.38
C ASN A 123 -15.31 -7.39 6.90
N ASN A 124 -16.46 -7.91 6.54
CA ASN A 124 -17.78 -7.34 6.81
C ASN A 124 -18.47 -7.93 8.04
N TYR A 125 -17.74 -8.58 8.95
CA TYR A 125 -18.32 -9.23 10.14
C TYR A 125 -19.09 -8.24 11.01
N GLY A 126 -18.55 -7.05 11.24
CA GLY A 126 -19.18 -6.06 12.11
C GLY A 126 -20.52 -5.55 11.56
N SER A 127 -20.63 -5.35 10.26
CA SER A 127 -21.89 -4.96 9.60
C SER A 127 -22.97 -6.05 9.71
N LEU A 128 -22.57 -7.32 9.73
CA LEU A 128 -23.49 -8.44 9.83
C LEU A 128 -23.91 -8.76 11.27
N HIS A 129 -23.01 -8.52 12.25
CA HIS A 129 -23.18 -9.00 13.64
C HIS A 129 -23.17 -7.89 14.69
N GLY A 130 -22.92 -6.63 14.32
CA GLY A 130 -22.87 -5.50 15.25
C GLY A 130 -21.69 -5.54 16.24
N ASN A 131 -20.64 -6.33 15.93
CA ASN A 131 -19.45 -6.46 16.76
C ASN A 131 -18.24 -5.89 16.02
N HIS A 132 -17.53 -4.93 16.63
CA HIS A 132 -16.41 -4.20 16.04
C HIS A 132 -15.06 -4.53 16.70
N ASP A 133 -14.94 -5.69 17.35
CA ASP A 133 -13.66 -6.20 17.86
C ASP A 133 -12.72 -6.57 16.69
N HIS A 134 -11.58 -7.19 16.97
CA HIS A 134 -10.55 -7.44 15.96
C HIS A 134 -11.05 -8.25 14.76
N GLN A 135 -10.97 -7.67 13.58
CA GLN A 135 -11.44 -8.21 12.29
C GLN A 135 -10.43 -7.83 11.21
N PHE A 136 -9.56 -8.76 10.85
CA PHE A 136 -8.52 -8.47 9.87
C PHE A 136 -9.07 -8.61 8.46
N ALA A 137 -8.80 -7.62 7.61
CA ALA A 137 -8.92 -7.80 6.17
C ALA A 137 -7.65 -8.50 5.63
N ILE A 138 -6.47 -8.04 6.05
CA ILE A 138 -5.18 -8.62 5.63
C ILE A 138 -4.32 -8.87 6.88
N ARG A 139 -3.82 -10.09 7.02
CA ARG A 139 -2.90 -10.44 8.09
C ARG A 139 -1.72 -11.27 7.59
N GLY A 140 -0.53 -10.95 8.11
CA GLY A 140 0.69 -11.69 7.81
C GLY A 140 1.56 -11.83 9.06
N PHE A 141 2.21 -12.99 9.20
CA PHE A 141 3.21 -13.27 10.23
C PHE A 141 4.54 -13.63 9.59
N LYS A 142 5.64 -12.97 10.02
CA LYS A 142 6.98 -13.17 9.46
C LYS A 142 7.02 -13.13 7.92
N ALA A 143 6.13 -12.31 7.35
CA ALA A 143 6.06 -12.07 5.93
C ALA A 143 6.71 -10.71 5.62
N THR A 144 7.37 -10.59 4.49
CA THR A 144 8.12 -9.39 4.12
C THR A 144 7.96 -9.02 2.65
N ARG A 145 8.27 -7.79 2.29
CA ARG A 145 8.09 -7.22 0.95
C ARG A 145 6.65 -7.42 0.43
N ILE A 146 5.70 -6.91 1.24
CA ILE A 146 4.28 -6.94 0.92
C ILE A 146 3.86 -5.56 0.40
N SER A 147 3.29 -5.53 -0.80
CA SER A 147 2.83 -4.31 -1.46
C SER A 147 1.33 -4.30 -1.68
N LEU A 148 0.68 -3.19 -1.33
CA LEU A 148 -0.71 -2.90 -1.68
C LEU A 148 -0.71 -1.70 -2.63
N LEU A 149 -1.26 -1.87 -3.82
CA LEU A 149 -1.25 -0.84 -4.87
C LEU A 149 -2.68 -0.60 -5.38
N TYR A 150 -3.17 0.63 -5.24
CA TYR A 150 -4.52 0.99 -5.69
C TYR A 150 -5.63 0.10 -5.08
N CYS A 151 -5.45 -0.34 -3.83
CA CYS A 151 -6.42 -1.18 -3.13
C CYS A 151 -7.38 -0.36 -2.27
N THR A 152 -8.59 -0.87 -2.07
CA THR A 152 -9.48 -0.49 -0.97
C THR A 152 -9.48 -1.61 0.05
N VAL A 153 -9.13 -1.32 1.30
CA VAL A 153 -9.03 -2.33 2.36
C VAL A 153 -9.87 -1.88 3.56
N ILE A 154 -10.88 -2.67 3.87
CA ILE A 154 -11.91 -2.34 4.86
C ILE A 154 -12.04 -3.47 5.87
N ALA A 155 -12.18 -3.13 7.14
CA ALA A 155 -12.72 -4.02 8.15
C ALA A 155 -13.71 -3.27 9.05
N ASP A 156 -14.79 -3.93 9.39
CA ASP A 156 -15.79 -3.37 10.32
C ASP A 156 -15.37 -3.50 11.78
N GLY A 157 -14.11 -3.76 12.05
CA GLY A 157 -13.50 -3.87 13.37
C GLY A 157 -12.04 -3.41 13.38
N GLY A 158 -11.32 -3.74 14.43
CA GLY A 158 -9.92 -3.36 14.62
C GLY A 158 -8.94 -4.14 13.76
N ASP A 159 -7.72 -3.60 13.58
CA ASP A 159 -6.55 -4.22 12.97
C ASP A 159 -6.74 -4.58 11.46
N THR A 160 -7.39 -3.74 10.68
CA THR A 160 -7.73 -4.01 9.27
C THR A 160 -6.55 -4.55 8.44
N VAL A 161 -5.37 -3.90 8.52
CA VAL A 161 -4.11 -4.37 7.90
C VAL A 161 -3.10 -4.63 9.00
N SER A 162 -2.83 -5.90 9.27
CA SER A 162 -2.03 -6.37 10.39
C SER A 162 -0.86 -7.23 9.89
N LEU A 163 0.28 -6.59 9.59
CA LEU A 163 1.46 -7.23 9.03
C LEU A 163 2.58 -7.24 10.08
N TRP A 164 2.90 -8.41 10.60
CA TRP A 164 3.74 -8.56 11.78
C TRP A 164 5.00 -9.38 11.54
N ASP A 165 6.07 -8.70 11.18
CA ASP A 165 7.44 -9.20 11.30
C ASP A 165 8.34 -8.09 11.85
N SER A 166 8.51 -8.07 13.16
CA SER A 166 9.34 -7.09 13.85
C SER A 166 10.84 -7.25 13.58
N THR A 167 11.27 -8.30 12.89
CA THR A 167 12.67 -8.58 12.61
C THR A 167 13.10 -8.21 11.19
N GLY A 168 12.24 -8.45 10.20
CA GLY A 168 12.57 -8.27 8.79
C GLY A 168 11.44 -7.78 7.90
N GLY A 169 10.26 -7.47 8.47
CA GLY A 169 9.09 -7.05 7.70
C GLY A 169 9.30 -5.70 7.01
N MET A 170 9.01 -5.65 5.72
CA MET A 170 9.01 -4.44 4.90
C MET A 170 7.69 -4.36 4.12
N TYR A 171 6.96 -3.24 4.29
CA TYR A 171 5.61 -3.08 3.77
C TYR A 171 5.50 -1.78 3.00
N TYR A 172 5.05 -1.87 1.76
CA TYR A 172 4.88 -0.72 0.86
C TYR A 172 3.43 -0.62 0.39
N HIS A 173 2.78 0.51 0.65
CA HIS A 173 1.41 0.73 0.23
C HIS A 173 1.28 2.08 -0.49
N ALA A 174 0.67 2.08 -1.67
CA ALA A 174 0.54 3.29 -2.47
C ALA A 174 -0.83 3.39 -3.15
N PHE A 175 -1.40 4.60 -3.16
CA PHE A 175 -2.70 4.92 -3.77
C PHE A 175 -3.87 4.08 -3.23
N CYS A 176 -3.79 3.70 -1.94
CA CYS A 176 -4.79 2.89 -1.27
C CYS A 176 -5.84 3.72 -0.53
N SER A 177 -6.96 3.07 -0.20
CA SER A 177 -7.94 3.57 0.76
C SER A 177 -8.09 2.57 1.88
N PHE A 178 -7.86 3.00 3.11
CA PHE A 178 -7.94 2.17 4.30
C PHE A 178 -9.07 2.66 5.18
N GLU A 179 -9.88 1.72 5.66
CA GLU A 179 -10.99 2.03 6.55
C GLU A 179 -11.08 0.97 7.65
N GLY A 180 -11.27 1.42 8.89
CA GLY A 180 -11.38 0.50 10.01
C GLY A 180 -11.59 1.18 11.35
N TRP A 181 -11.48 0.38 12.40
CA TRP A 181 -11.67 0.82 13.78
C TRP A 181 -10.32 1.03 14.48
N VAL A 182 -10.11 0.43 15.64
CA VAL A 182 -8.84 0.61 16.36
C VAL A 182 -7.66 0.00 15.61
N ASP A 183 -6.54 0.74 15.55
CA ASP A 183 -5.27 0.26 15.00
C ASP A 183 -5.41 -0.34 13.59
N TYR A 184 -6.30 0.24 12.76
CA TYR A 184 -6.65 -0.38 11.47
C TYR A 184 -5.49 -0.46 10.48
N ILE A 185 -4.38 0.25 10.75
CA ILE A 185 -3.07 0.04 10.12
C ILE A 185 -2.06 -0.24 11.24
N CYS A 186 -1.66 -1.49 11.36
CA CYS A 186 -0.80 -1.93 12.46
C CYS A 186 0.38 -2.80 11.98
N PRO A 187 1.37 -2.21 11.29
CA PRO A 187 2.58 -2.92 10.91
C PRO A 187 3.50 -3.13 12.13
N ARG A 188 4.22 -4.26 12.14
CA ARG A 188 5.45 -4.45 12.91
C ARG A 188 6.58 -4.74 11.93
N GLY A 189 7.53 -3.82 11.84
CA GLY A 189 8.59 -3.82 10.83
C GLY A 189 8.74 -2.43 10.22
N TRP A 190 9.38 -2.33 9.08
CA TRP A 190 9.45 -1.10 8.29
C TRP A 190 8.19 -0.97 7.44
N CYS A 191 7.56 0.19 7.43
CA CYS A 191 6.39 0.44 6.61
C CYS A 191 6.47 1.81 5.94
N TYR A 192 6.17 1.86 4.65
CA TYR A 192 6.04 3.09 3.90
C TYR A 192 4.70 3.14 3.18
N ILE A 193 3.90 4.15 3.49
CA ILE A 193 2.60 4.38 2.87
C ILE A 193 2.62 5.75 2.20
N THR A 194 2.15 5.82 0.96
CA THR A 194 2.08 7.10 0.23
C THR A 194 0.78 7.23 -0.56
N ASP A 195 0.38 8.48 -0.86
CA ASP A 195 -0.75 8.81 -1.74
C ASP A 195 -2.06 8.07 -1.37
N SER A 196 -2.29 7.90 -0.08
CA SER A 196 -3.36 7.04 0.43
C SER A 196 -4.39 7.81 1.26
N LYS A 197 -5.57 7.22 1.40
CA LYS A 197 -6.67 7.77 2.20
C LYS A 197 -6.95 6.85 3.39
N PHE A 198 -7.21 7.47 4.52
CA PHE A 198 -7.49 6.78 5.78
C PHE A 198 -8.83 7.25 6.33
N PHE A 199 -9.71 6.33 6.72
CA PHE A 199 -10.97 6.66 7.37
C PHE A 199 -11.14 5.89 8.68
N GLY A 200 -11.03 6.61 9.80
CA GLY A 200 -11.14 6.05 11.15
C GLY A 200 -12.57 6.03 11.66
N ARG A 201 -13.08 4.88 12.06
CA ARG A 201 -14.46 4.69 12.56
C ARG A 201 -14.58 4.72 14.07
N ASN A 202 -13.50 4.91 14.83
CA ASN A 202 -13.58 4.91 16.28
C ASN A 202 -13.00 6.19 16.91
N LYS A 203 -13.56 6.58 18.09
CA LYS A 203 -13.12 7.74 18.86
C LYS A 203 -12.16 7.40 20.02
N PRO A 204 -12.31 6.29 20.74
CA PRO A 204 -11.56 6.08 21.98
C PRO A 204 -10.11 5.68 21.78
N SER A 205 -9.75 5.10 20.65
CA SER A 205 -8.44 4.55 20.40
C SER A 205 -7.81 5.07 19.10
N ALA A 206 -6.68 4.52 18.68
CA ALA A 206 -5.88 5.04 17.57
C ALA A 206 -6.34 4.51 16.20
N SER A 207 -6.01 5.25 15.16
CA SER A 207 -6.13 4.84 13.75
C SER A 207 -4.94 3.99 13.33
N ILE A 208 -3.73 4.45 13.62
CA ILE A 208 -2.49 3.75 13.29
C ILE A 208 -1.76 3.28 14.55
N TRP A 209 -1.05 2.17 14.43
CA TRP A 209 -0.27 1.59 15.51
C TRP A 209 1.04 1.00 14.99
N HIS A 210 2.10 1.12 15.75
CA HIS A 210 3.40 0.51 15.43
C HIS A 210 4.17 0.18 16.70
N ASP A 211 4.74 -1.03 16.76
CA ASP A 211 5.62 -1.46 17.84
C ASP A 211 6.92 -2.04 17.24
N GLY A 212 7.84 -1.18 16.83
CA GLY A 212 9.09 -1.56 16.17
C GLY A 212 10.27 -1.78 17.12
N SER A 213 10.03 -2.11 18.37
CA SER A 213 10.99 -2.02 19.47
C SER A 213 12.25 -2.89 19.39
N GLN A 214 12.32 -3.87 18.51
CA GLN A 214 13.48 -4.77 18.41
C GLN A 214 14.60 -4.23 17.52
N ASN A 215 14.34 -3.21 16.74
CA ASN A 215 15.33 -2.58 15.89
C ASN A 215 15.12 -1.05 15.90
N LYS A 216 16.14 -0.31 16.38
CA LYS A 216 16.07 1.14 16.48
C LYS A 216 15.80 1.82 15.12
N SER A 217 16.21 1.22 14.02
CA SER A 217 16.06 1.80 12.68
C SER A 217 14.69 1.57 12.03
N GLN A 218 13.83 0.74 12.59
CA GLN A 218 12.49 0.53 12.03
C GLN A 218 11.70 1.83 12.02
N LYS A 219 11.08 2.09 10.87
CA LYS A 219 10.33 3.32 10.62
C LYS A 219 8.93 2.99 10.11
N PHE A 220 7.95 3.76 10.57
CA PHE A 220 6.63 3.82 9.97
C PHE A 220 6.48 5.20 9.33
N VAL A 221 6.54 5.24 8.02
CA VAL A 221 6.46 6.45 7.21
C VAL A 221 5.11 6.50 6.53
N ILE A 222 4.39 7.61 6.70
CA ILE A 222 3.17 7.93 5.95
C ILE A 222 3.39 9.28 5.29
N ARG A 223 3.25 9.32 3.98
CA ARG A 223 3.54 10.50 3.19
C ARG A 223 2.40 10.83 2.23
N ASN A 224 2.21 12.13 1.92
CA ASN A 224 1.26 12.62 0.92
C ASN A 224 -0.12 11.92 1.02
N SER A 225 -0.66 11.83 2.22
CA SER A 225 -1.86 11.06 2.51
C SER A 225 -2.90 11.89 3.27
N PHE A 226 -4.16 11.51 3.12
CA PHE A 226 -5.28 12.19 3.74
C PHE A 226 -5.93 11.32 4.82
N PHE A 227 -6.11 11.91 6.01
CA PHE A 227 -6.78 11.28 7.13
C PHE A 227 -8.13 11.92 7.40
N ASP A 228 -9.17 11.12 7.43
CA ASP A 228 -10.52 11.48 7.85
C ASP A 228 -11.10 10.39 8.77
N GLY A 229 -12.29 10.62 9.29
CA GLY A 229 -12.99 9.67 10.13
C GLY A 229 -14.21 10.27 10.81
N VAL A 230 -14.75 9.51 11.75
CA VAL A 230 -15.79 10.02 12.63
C VAL A 230 -15.23 11.18 13.47
N GLU A 231 -16.08 12.16 13.81
CA GLU A 231 -15.68 13.30 14.64
C GLU A 231 -14.96 12.85 15.92
N GLY A 232 -13.74 13.35 16.13
CA GLY A 232 -12.89 13.00 17.28
C GLY A 232 -12.05 11.73 17.07
N PHE A 233 -11.86 11.25 15.85
CA PHE A 233 -10.94 10.13 15.60
C PHE A 233 -9.50 10.51 15.98
N PRO A 234 -8.74 9.67 16.70
CA PRO A 234 -7.36 9.94 17.07
C PRO A 234 -6.37 9.39 16.03
N LEU A 235 -5.17 10.00 15.93
CA LEU A 235 -4.18 9.57 14.95
C LEU A 235 -3.54 8.24 15.30
N GLY A 236 -2.81 8.14 16.41
CA GLY A 236 -1.98 6.94 16.59
C GLY A 236 -1.58 6.65 18.03
N ARG A 237 -1.06 5.42 18.23
CA ARG A 237 -0.49 4.97 19.49
C ARG A 237 0.57 3.89 19.31
N HIS A 238 1.38 3.65 20.33
CA HIS A 238 2.26 2.48 20.41
C HIS A 238 2.55 2.10 21.88
N HIS A 239 2.73 0.81 22.14
CA HIS A 239 3.03 0.30 23.47
C HIS A 239 4.53 0.20 23.74
N ARG A 240 5.33 -0.01 22.70
CA ARG A 240 6.78 -0.20 22.73
C ARG A 240 7.45 0.88 21.90
N ASP A 241 8.78 0.89 21.86
CA ASP A 241 9.48 1.85 20.98
C ASP A 241 8.99 1.78 19.54
N ALA A 242 8.79 2.96 18.98
CA ALA A 242 8.38 3.12 17.59
C ALA A 242 8.97 4.40 17.00
N GLN A 243 8.98 4.51 15.69
CA GLN A 243 9.45 5.66 14.98
C GLN A 243 8.47 6.02 13.85
N PHE A 244 7.79 7.15 13.98
CA PHE A 244 6.80 7.62 13.02
C PHE A 244 7.36 8.82 12.24
N TYR A 245 7.16 8.78 10.93
CA TYR A 245 7.34 9.93 10.04
C TYR A 245 6.02 10.19 9.33
N VAL A 246 5.44 11.35 9.57
CA VAL A 246 4.20 11.81 8.94
C VAL A 246 4.56 13.05 8.13
N VAL A 247 4.61 12.92 6.81
CA VAL A 247 5.20 13.92 5.91
C VAL A 247 4.20 14.28 4.82
N ASP A 248 4.01 15.57 4.57
CA ASP A 248 3.08 16.07 3.53
C ASP A 248 1.64 15.53 3.69
N CYS A 249 1.19 15.27 4.92
CA CYS A 249 -0.14 14.71 5.16
C CYS A 249 -1.16 15.80 5.49
N THR A 250 -2.41 15.55 5.10
CA THR A 250 -3.53 16.41 5.41
C THR A 250 -4.55 15.68 6.28
N PHE A 251 -5.20 16.42 7.17
CA PHE A 251 -6.14 15.88 8.14
C PHE A 251 -7.46 16.65 8.07
N SER A 252 -8.59 15.96 8.13
CA SER A 252 -9.89 16.62 8.23
C SER A 252 -10.06 17.31 9.59
N HIS A 253 -11.02 18.23 9.66
CA HIS A 253 -11.41 18.88 10.91
C HIS A 253 -11.92 17.90 11.97
N ASN A 254 -12.32 16.68 11.57
CA ASN A 254 -12.82 15.64 12.46
C ASN A 254 -11.73 15.03 13.37
N MET A 255 -10.46 15.24 13.05
CA MET A 255 -9.36 14.69 13.84
C MET A 255 -9.32 15.27 15.25
N ALA A 256 -9.13 14.43 16.25
CA ALA A 256 -8.96 14.83 17.65
C ALA A 256 -7.62 15.55 17.87
N ASP A 257 -7.61 16.55 18.78
CA ASP A 257 -6.36 17.14 19.30
C ASP A 257 -5.67 16.16 20.27
N ARG A 258 -5.09 15.14 19.69
CA ARG A 258 -4.43 14.06 20.44
C ARG A 258 -3.22 13.55 19.66
N PRO A 259 -1.98 13.89 20.09
CA PRO A 259 -0.77 13.38 19.46
C PRO A 259 -0.67 11.86 19.58
N ILE A 260 0.23 11.26 18.82
CA ILE A 260 0.60 9.84 18.96
C ILE A 260 1.05 9.61 20.41
N HIS A 261 0.49 8.59 21.06
CA HIS A 261 0.62 8.43 22.49
C HIS A 261 0.94 6.98 22.93
N SER A 262 1.37 6.85 24.19
CA SER A 262 1.50 5.56 24.86
C SER A 262 0.21 5.28 25.64
N PRO A 263 -0.53 4.20 25.32
CA PRO A 263 -1.72 3.86 26.07
C PRO A 263 -1.37 3.26 27.43
N LYS A 264 -2.25 3.44 28.41
CA LYS A 264 -2.16 2.73 29.69
C LYS A 264 -2.62 1.29 29.49
N SER A 265 -1.67 0.36 29.42
CA SER A 265 -1.93 -1.06 29.16
C SER A 265 -0.83 -1.91 29.81
N PRO A 266 -1.13 -3.15 30.22
CA PRO A 266 -0.11 -4.11 30.68
C PRO A 266 0.98 -4.39 29.62
N ASN A 267 0.66 -4.19 28.34
CA ASN A 267 1.61 -4.38 27.23
C ASN A 267 2.54 -3.18 27.02
N THR A 268 2.25 -2.04 27.64
CA THR A 268 3.07 -0.83 27.51
C THR A 268 4.33 -0.96 28.34
N VAL A 269 5.47 -0.71 27.70
CA VAL A 269 6.79 -0.70 28.36
C VAL A 269 7.46 0.66 28.16
N PRO A 270 8.43 1.04 28.99
CA PRO A 270 9.19 2.28 28.80
C PRO A 270 9.86 2.30 27.44
N TRP A 271 9.80 3.46 26.78
CA TRP A 271 10.48 3.68 25.49
C TRP A 271 11.97 3.97 25.75
N ILE A 272 12.83 3.10 25.26
CA ILE A 272 14.29 3.20 25.51
C ILE A 272 14.98 4.17 24.56
N TRP A 273 14.35 4.50 23.41
CA TRP A 273 14.90 5.45 22.44
C TRP A 273 14.15 6.80 22.46
N GLY A 274 13.30 7.04 23.46
CA GLY A 274 12.51 8.26 23.60
C GLY A 274 11.38 8.41 22.60
N THR A 275 10.80 9.62 22.55
CA THR A 275 9.72 9.94 21.62
C THR A 275 10.28 10.25 20.25
N ARG A 276 9.91 9.44 19.25
CA ARG A 276 10.38 9.54 17.87
C ARG A 276 9.19 9.69 16.93
N HIS A 277 8.46 10.81 17.11
CA HIS A 277 7.32 11.20 16.27
C HIS A 277 7.70 12.44 15.48
N TYR A 278 7.89 12.28 14.18
CA TYR A 278 8.34 13.32 13.28
C TYR A 278 7.24 13.72 12.32
N PHE A 279 6.99 15.01 12.29
CA PHE A 279 6.00 15.62 11.40
C PHE A 279 6.71 16.62 10.50
N TYR A 280 6.25 16.74 9.26
CA TYR A 280 6.74 17.75 8.35
C TYR A 280 5.66 18.12 7.31
N ASN A 281 5.45 19.42 7.12
CA ASN A 281 4.49 19.96 6.15
C ASN A 281 3.09 19.32 6.26
N CYS A 282 2.64 19.09 7.50
CA CYS A 282 1.32 18.54 7.78
C CYS A 282 0.31 19.67 7.98
N THR A 283 -0.91 19.51 7.46
CA THR A 283 -1.98 20.49 7.57
C THR A 283 -3.29 19.84 8.00
N ARG A 284 -4.14 20.62 8.68
CA ARG A 284 -5.47 20.20 9.13
C ARG A 284 -6.49 21.25 8.77
N ASP A 285 -7.64 20.82 8.27
CA ASP A 285 -8.80 21.68 8.06
C ASP A 285 -9.28 22.27 9.39
N GLY A 286 -9.46 23.58 9.42
CA GLY A 286 -9.84 24.30 10.64
C GLY A 286 -8.65 24.71 11.53
N GLY A 287 -7.41 24.55 11.05
CA GLY A 287 -6.17 24.95 11.70
C GLY A 287 -5.38 23.80 12.29
N ASN A 288 -4.06 23.97 12.30
CA ASN A 288 -3.12 22.96 12.77
C ASN A 288 -3.10 22.89 14.31
N TYR A 289 -2.93 21.71 14.83
CA TYR A 289 -2.63 21.51 16.24
C TYR A 289 -1.17 21.88 16.54
N GLN A 290 -0.89 22.27 17.78
CA GLN A 290 0.45 22.71 18.20
C GLN A 290 1.53 21.61 17.98
N TRP A 291 1.16 20.36 18.04
CA TRP A 291 2.09 19.23 17.84
C TRP A 291 2.35 18.87 16.35
N PHE A 292 1.74 19.57 15.39
CA PHE A 292 2.10 19.55 13.97
C PHE A 292 3.33 20.43 13.71
N SER A 293 4.36 20.26 14.49
CA SER A 293 5.60 21.02 14.35
C SER A 293 6.52 20.33 13.36
N ASP A 294 7.01 21.08 12.38
CA ASP A 294 8.07 20.60 11.49
C ASP A 294 9.32 20.30 12.33
N ASN A 295 9.67 19.03 12.48
CA ASN A 295 10.68 18.58 13.43
C ASN A 295 11.59 17.47 12.91
N LEU A 296 11.76 17.36 11.59
CA LEU A 296 12.64 16.35 10.98
C LEU A 296 14.10 16.49 11.41
N GLU A 297 14.54 17.69 11.79
CA GLU A 297 15.88 17.96 12.32
C GLU A 297 16.17 17.22 13.63
N ARG A 298 15.13 16.74 14.34
CA ARG A 298 15.27 15.94 15.57
C ARG A 298 15.43 14.46 15.30
N ALA A 299 15.18 14.03 14.07
CA ALA A 299 15.36 12.63 13.69
C ALA A 299 16.83 12.27 13.57
N ASP A 300 17.16 11.00 13.79
CA ASP A 300 18.52 10.49 13.59
C ASP A 300 18.97 10.79 12.14
N GLY A 301 20.07 11.55 12.00
CA GLY A 301 20.61 11.98 10.71
C GLY A 301 19.91 13.20 10.09
N SER A 302 18.96 13.82 10.78
CA SER A 302 18.24 15.04 10.34
C SER A 302 17.88 15.03 8.84
N PRO A 303 17.11 14.02 8.36
CA PRO A 303 16.86 13.87 6.94
C PRO A 303 16.09 15.07 6.39
N ASP A 304 16.49 15.53 5.20
CA ASP A 304 15.64 16.38 4.38
C ASP A 304 14.41 15.60 3.91
N GLU A 305 13.29 16.28 3.70
CA GLU A 305 12.04 15.62 3.31
C GLU A 305 12.15 14.85 1.98
N SER A 306 12.99 15.33 1.06
CA SER A 306 13.24 14.67 -0.22
C SER A 306 13.96 13.32 -0.08
N GLN A 307 14.70 13.12 1.00
CA GLN A 307 15.39 11.86 1.32
C GLN A 307 14.44 10.79 1.86
N ILE A 308 13.25 11.19 2.40
CA ILE A 308 12.28 10.26 2.98
C ILE A 308 11.53 9.53 1.87
N THR A 309 12.14 8.51 1.32
CA THR A 309 11.63 7.64 0.24
C THR A 309 11.36 6.22 0.75
N ALA A 310 10.74 5.38 -0.06
CA ALA A 310 10.57 3.96 0.26
C ALA A 310 11.94 3.28 0.48
N ALA A 311 12.89 3.49 -0.42
CA ALA A 311 14.26 2.94 -0.30
C ALA A 311 14.96 3.40 0.99
N TRP A 312 14.85 4.68 1.36
CA TRP A 312 15.39 5.19 2.62
C TRP A 312 14.70 4.56 3.83
N THR A 313 13.39 4.43 3.78
CA THR A 313 12.61 3.78 4.84
C THR A 313 13.08 2.36 5.08
N PHE A 314 13.33 1.60 4.03
CA PHE A 314 13.81 0.21 4.08
C PHE A 314 15.34 0.08 4.15
N GLU A 315 16.07 1.17 4.44
CA GLU A 315 17.55 1.19 4.60
C GLU A 315 18.29 0.65 3.36
N GLY A 316 17.76 0.87 2.17
CA GLY A 316 18.31 0.37 0.91
C GLY A 316 18.19 -1.14 0.70
N LYS A 317 17.61 -1.88 1.66
CA LYS A 317 17.41 -3.34 1.55
C LYS A 317 16.36 -3.71 0.51
N TRP A 318 15.44 -2.81 0.25
CA TRP A 318 14.39 -2.95 -0.75
C TRP A 318 14.00 -1.59 -1.32
N ASP A 319 13.86 -1.51 -2.62
CA ASP A 319 13.34 -0.34 -3.33
C ASP A 319 12.13 -0.77 -4.17
N PRO A 320 10.92 -0.77 -3.59
CA PRO A 320 9.72 -1.20 -4.31
C PRO A 320 9.43 -0.32 -5.53
N GLU A 321 9.78 0.97 -5.49
CA GLU A 321 9.53 1.90 -6.59
C GLU A 321 10.36 1.59 -7.84
N LYS A 322 11.40 0.74 -7.70
CA LYS A 322 12.21 0.23 -8.83
C LYS A 322 12.05 -1.26 -9.10
N SER A 323 11.64 -2.04 -8.10
CA SER A 323 11.67 -3.51 -8.18
C SER A 323 10.30 -4.17 -8.29
N LEU A 324 9.20 -3.42 -8.15
CA LEU A 324 7.86 -3.98 -8.31
C LEU A 324 7.62 -4.48 -9.73
N PRO A 325 6.94 -5.63 -9.90
CA PRO A 325 6.57 -6.14 -11.21
C PRO A 325 5.44 -5.31 -11.86
N SER A 326 5.47 -5.21 -13.19
CA SER A 326 4.46 -4.51 -14.00
C SER A 326 3.17 -5.34 -14.13
N VAL A 327 2.42 -5.48 -13.06
CA VAL A 327 1.22 -6.33 -12.99
C VAL A 327 -0.10 -5.57 -13.08
N LEU A 328 -0.10 -4.26 -12.79
CA LEU A 328 -1.30 -3.42 -12.91
C LEU A 328 -1.65 -3.18 -14.38
N PRO A 329 -2.93 -2.99 -14.72
CA PRO A 329 -3.31 -2.73 -16.11
C PRO A 329 -2.85 -1.35 -16.63
N PHE A 330 -2.52 -0.43 -15.75
CA PHE A 330 -2.15 0.96 -16.03
C PHE A 330 -0.78 1.29 -15.43
N ALA A 331 -0.19 2.39 -15.87
CA ALA A 331 1.07 2.90 -15.31
C ALA A 331 0.89 3.36 -13.86
N ALA A 332 1.89 3.07 -13.02
CA ALA A 332 1.87 3.33 -11.58
C ALA A 332 3.22 3.85 -11.07
N VAL A 333 3.31 4.14 -9.77
CA VAL A 333 4.56 4.51 -9.09
C VAL A 333 5.28 5.67 -9.79
N PRO A 334 4.69 6.87 -9.80
CA PRO A 334 5.22 8.03 -10.51
C PRO A 334 6.50 8.57 -9.86
N GLN A 335 7.46 8.98 -10.70
CA GLN A 335 8.64 9.73 -10.32
C GLN A 335 8.82 10.94 -11.26
N PRO A 336 8.81 12.19 -10.82
CA PRO A 336 8.65 12.61 -9.43
C PRO A 336 7.37 12.03 -8.81
N ARG A 337 7.41 11.78 -7.47
CA ARG A 337 6.20 11.33 -6.77
C ARG A 337 5.04 12.30 -6.98
N ASN A 338 3.83 11.82 -6.85
CA ASN A 338 2.67 12.69 -6.92
C ASN A 338 2.74 13.77 -5.82
N ASP A 339 2.31 14.98 -6.16
CA ASP A 339 2.41 16.18 -5.32
C ASP A 339 3.84 16.54 -4.84
N ALA A 340 4.89 16.05 -5.55
CA ALA A 340 6.25 16.50 -5.30
C ALA A 340 6.37 18.02 -5.51
N TYR A 341 7.14 18.66 -4.66
CA TYR A 341 7.46 20.08 -4.79
C TYR A 341 8.99 20.27 -4.79
N ARG A 342 9.47 21.47 -5.15
CA ARG A 342 10.89 21.79 -5.34
C ARG A 342 11.56 20.91 -6.39
N VAL A 343 10.81 20.53 -7.43
CA VAL A 343 11.37 19.81 -8.58
C VAL A 343 12.24 20.77 -9.39
N PRO A 344 13.46 20.36 -9.79
CA PRO A 344 14.34 21.21 -10.59
C PRO A 344 13.69 21.67 -11.89
N GLU A 345 13.83 22.97 -12.22
CA GLU A 345 13.21 23.56 -13.41
C GLU A 345 14.01 23.36 -14.71
N GLU A 346 15.32 23.13 -14.60
CA GLU A 346 16.17 22.90 -15.76
C GLU A 346 15.80 21.63 -16.51
N SER A 347 15.59 20.55 -15.77
CA SER A 347 15.13 19.28 -16.32
C SER A 347 14.55 18.36 -15.25
N VAL A 348 13.53 17.59 -15.62
CA VAL A 348 12.98 16.52 -14.83
C VAL A 348 12.87 15.24 -15.67
N ILE A 349 13.20 14.11 -15.09
CA ILE A 349 12.96 12.81 -15.70
C ILE A 349 11.70 12.24 -15.09
N LEU A 350 10.63 12.17 -15.86
CA LEU A 350 9.44 11.42 -15.51
C LEU A 350 9.78 9.94 -15.61
N ARG A 351 9.47 9.16 -14.54
CA ARG A 351 9.59 7.69 -14.55
C ARG A 351 8.32 7.10 -13.98
N TRP A 352 8.02 5.88 -14.39
CA TRP A 352 6.83 5.15 -13.95
C TRP A 352 7.05 3.64 -14.02
N LEU A 353 6.30 2.89 -13.24
CA LEU A 353 6.13 1.46 -13.42
C LEU A 353 5.16 1.26 -14.60
N PRO A 354 5.56 0.60 -15.69
CA PRO A 354 4.67 0.38 -16.83
C PRO A 354 3.44 -0.44 -16.46
N GLY A 355 2.34 -0.20 -17.15
CA GLY A 355 1.20 -1.12 -17.09
C GLY A 355 1.57 -2.47 -17.71
N ARG A 356 0.90 -3.53 -17.27
CA ARG A 356 1.14 -4.88 -17.82
C ARG A 356 0.89 -4.90 -19.33
N ASN A 357 1.68 -5.68 -20.05
CA ASN A 357 1.60 -5.82 -21.51
C ASN A 357 1.73 -4.49 -22.28
N ALA A 358 2.34 -3.47 -21.67
CA ALA A 358 2.62 -2.22 -22.35
C ALA A 358 3.60 -2.45 -23.51
N GLU A 359 3.18 -2.10 -24.73
CA GLU A 359 4.07 -2.01 -25.89
C GLU A 359 4.70 -0.63 -25.96
N ARG A 360 3.93 0.38 -25.57
CA ARG A 360 4.33 1.79 -25.51
C ARG A 360 3.57 2.52 -24.41
N SER A 361 4.04 3.71 -24.10
CA SER A 361 3.41 4.64 -23.16
C SER A 361 3.14 5.96 -23.88
N LYS A 362 1.91 6.46 -23.78
CA LYS A 362 1.62 7.85 -24.15
C LYS A 362 1.90 8.75 -22.96
N VAL A 363 2.74 9.74 -23.15
CA VAL A 363 3.10 10.74 -22.16
C VAL A 363 2.23 11.96 -22.36
N LEU A 364 1.40 12.27 -21.38
CA LEU A 364 0.62 13.51 -21.33
C LEU A 364 1.26 14.43 -20.28
N PHE A 365 1.48 15.69 -20.64
CA PHE A 365 2.20 16.63 -19.79
C PHE A 365 1.78 18.08 -20.05
N GLY A 366 1.72 18.91 -19.01
CA GLY A 366 1.47 20.35 -19.13
C GLY A 366 1.00 20.99 -17.83
N THR A 367 0.60 22.25 -17.92
CA THR A 367 0.04 23.01 -16.79
C THR A 367 -1.49 22.89 -16.68
N GLY A 368 -2.15 22.31 -17.66
CA GLY A 368 -3.59 22.03 -17.64
C GLY A 368 -3.90 20.70 -16.93
N ASN A 369 -5.08 20.60 -16.30
CA ASN A 369 -5.60 19.39 -15.72
C ASN A 369 -6.98 19.05 -16.33
N PRO A 370 -7.12 18.01 -17.14
CA PRO A 370 -6.09 17.00 -17.49
C PRO A 370 -5.01 17.56 -18.43
N PRO A 371 -3.79 16.98 -18.41
CA PRO A 371 -2.71 17.38 -19.29
C PRO A 371 -2.93 16.93 -20.74
N GLY A 372 -2.35 17.66 -21.70
CA GLY A 372 -2.37 17.30 -23.12
C GLY A 372 -1.35 16.22 -23.49
N GLU A 373 -1.58 15.51 -24.60
CA GLU A 373 -0.63 14.54 -25.15
C GLU A 373 0.64 15.25 -25.63
N LEU A 374 1.81 14.77 -25.21
CA LEU A 374 3.11 15.33 -25.53
C LEU A 374 3.92 14.39 -26.44
N ALA A 375 3.96 13.10 -26.11
CA ALA A 375 4.83 12.13 -26.80
C ALA A 375 4.31 10.69 -26.60
N GLU A 376 4.92 9.78 -27.35
CA GLU A 376 4.80 8.35 -27.21
C GLU A 376 6.19 7.71 -27.12
N THR A 377 6.40 6.74 -26.20
CA THR A 377 7.69 6.09 -25.98
C THR A 377 7.53 4.62 -25.63
N ALA A 378 8.54 3.81 -25.97
CA ALA A 378 8.65 2.42 -25.51
C ALA A 378 9.38 2.33 -24.15
N GLU A 379 10.04 3.42 -23.74
CA GLU A 379 10.75 3.47 -22.46
C GLU A 379 9.79 3.77 -21.29
N SER A 380 10.18 3.42 -20.08
CA SER A 380 9.46 3.75 -18.84
C SER A 380 9.94 5.06 -18.21
N ASN A 381 10.49 5.93 -19.03
CA ASN A 381 10.91 7.27 -18.61
C ASN A 381 10.82 8.27 -19.77
N PHE A 382 10.72 9.56 -19.41
CA PHE A 382 10.71 10.67 -20.38
C PHE A 382 11.31 11.93 -19.76
N THR A 383 12.20 12.62 -20.48
CA THR A 383 12.84 13.83 -19.97
C THR A 383 12.12 15.07 -20.45
N ILE A 384 11.68 15.90 -19.52
CA ILE A 384 11.16 17.25 -19.78
C ILE A 384 12.25 18.26 -19.45
N ARG A 385 12.36 19.32 -20.25
CA ARG A 385 13.36 20.39 -20.08
C ARG A 385 12.69 21.76 -20.04
N SER A 386 13.39 22.73 -19.45
CA SER A 386 13.00 24.15 -19.45
C SER A 386 11.62 24.41 -18.89
N LEU A 387 11.39 23.93 -17.68
CA LEU A 387 10.19 24.14 -16.92
C LEU A 387 10.15 25.59 -16.37
N LYS A 388 8.96 26.13 -16.18
CA LYS A 388 8.78 27.43 -15.51
C LYS A 388 8.97 27.29 -14.01
N SER A 389 9.62 28.26 -13.36
CA SER A 389 9.77 28.35 -11.93
C SER A 389 8.42 28.45 -11.21
N GLY A 390 8.31 27.85 -10.02
CA GLY A 390 7.14 27.94 -9.13
C GLY A 390 5.82 27.45 -9.73
N THR A 391 5.87 26.58 -10.72
CA THR A 391 4.72 26.20 -11.54
C THR A 391 4.26 24.78 -11.25
N ASP A 392 2.94 24.58 -11.16
CA ASP A 392 2.34 23.24 -11.07
C ASP A 392 2.25 22.62 -12.46
N TYR A 393 2.77 21.41 -12.57
CA TYR A 393 2.70 20.57 -13.76
C TYR A 393 1.91 19.32 -13.47
N TYR A 394 1.03 18.96 -14.41
CA TYR A 394 0.25 17.73 -14.40
C TYR A 394 0.80 16.79 -15.47
N TRP A 395 0.80 15.50 -15.17
CA TRP A 395 1.22 14.49 -16.11
C TRP A 395 0.48 13.18 -15.92
N ARG A 396 0.37 12.42 -16.97
CA ARG A 396 -0.31 11.13 -17.01
C ARG A 396 0.38 10.23 -18.01
N ILE A 397 0.39 8.95 -17.71
CA ILE A 397 0.91 7.92 -18.61
C ILE A 397 -0.24 6.99 -18.98
N ASP A 398 -0.59 6.95 -20.26
CA ASP A 398 -1.55 5.99 -20.77
C ASP A 398 -0.81 4.77 -21.32
N THR A 399 -1.23 3.59 -20.91
CA THR A 399 -0.61 2.32 -21.30
C THR A 399 -1.18 1.88 -22.65
N VAL A 400 -0.35 1.75 -23.67
CA VAL A 400 -0.71 1.26 -24.99
C VAL A 400 -0.39 -0.22 -25.08
N THR A 401 -1.40 -1.03 -25.37
CA THR A 401 -1.29 -2.49 -25.52
C THR A 401 -1.88 -2.92 -26.88
N LYS A 402 -1.71 -4.19 -27.25
CA LYS A 402 -2.41 -4.77 -28.42
C LYS A 402 -3.93 -4.66 -28.35
N GLY A 403 -4.48 -4.62 -27.15
CA GLY A 403 -5.93 -4.51 -26.92
C GLY A 403 -6.47 -3.09 -26.89
N GLY A 404 -5.62 -2.07 -27.01
CA GLY A 404 -5.98 -0.66 -26.97
C GLY A 404 -5.22 0.14 -25.90
N THR A 405 -5.67 1.37 -25.69
CA THR A 405 -5.04 2.29 -24.74
C THR A 405 -5.82 2.31 -23.41
N ILE A 406 -5.10 2.12 -22.30
CA ILE A 406 -5.64 2.16 -20.94
C ILE A 406 -5.15 3.45 -20.29
N PRO A 407 -6.05 4.37 -19.92
CA PRO A 407 -5.67 5.62 -19.26
C PRO A 407 -5.06 5.38 -17.88
N GLY A 408 -4.03 6.14 -17.54
CA GLY A 408 -3.45 6.17 -16.21
C GLY A 408 -4.08 7.23 -15.30
N SER A 409 -3.58 7.34 -14.08
CA SER A 409 -3.91 8.42 -13.15
C SER A 409 -3.19 9.71 -13.53
N VAL A 410 -3.81 10.85 -13.25
CA VAL A 410 -3.14 12.14 -13.36
C VAL A 410 -2.33 12.36 -12.09
N TRP A 411 -1.06 12.67 -12.25
CA TRP A 411 -0.12 13.05 -11.18
C TRP A 411 0.29 14.50 -11.34
N LYS A 412 0.77 15.09 -10.27
CA LYS A 412 1.18 16.50 -10.23
C LYS A 412 2.55 16.65 -9.55
N PHE A 413 3.31 17.66 -9.96
CA PHE A 413 4.44 18.18 -9.21
C PHE A 413 4.53 19.70 -9.37
N ARG A 414 5.29 20.34 -8.46
CA ARG A 414 5.59 21.77 -8.50
C ARG A 414 7.08 22.01 -8.58
N THR A 415 7.50 22.89 -9.49
CA THR A 415 8.91 23.30 -9.64
C THR A 415 9.36 24.21 -8.50
N ASN A 416 10.68 24.34 -8.33
CA ASN A 416 11.29 25.31 -7.42
C ASN A 416 10.70 26.71 -7.68
N GLN A 417 10.54 27.49 -6.60
CA GLN A 417 10.42 28.95 -6.75
C GLN A 417 11.82 29.53 -6.84
N GLU A 418 12.09 30.38 -7.86
CA GLU A 418 13.28 31.24 -7.80
C GLU A 418 13.26 31.99 -6.47
N LYS A 419 14.36 31.87 -5.72
CA LYS A 419 14.55 32.77 -4.59
C LYS A 419 14.65 34.16 -5.20
N GLY A 420 13.61 34.98 -5.02
CA GLY A 420 13.67 36.38 -5.36
C GLY A 420 14.95 36.96 -4.78
N GLY A 421 15.81 37.48 -5.65
CA GLY A 421 17.05 38.12 -5.30
C GLY A 421 16.83 39.41 -4.52
#